data_99e2b64f9cc72697c6f6e36455efbcaa
#
_entry.id   99e2b64f9cc72697c6f6e36455efbcaa
#
_cell.length_a   1.000
_cell.length_b   1.000
_cell.length_c   1.000
_cell.angle_alpha   90.00
_cell.angle_beta   90.00
_cell.angle_gamma   90.00
#
_symmetry.space_group_name_H-M   'P 1'
#
loop_
_entity.id
_entity.type
_entity.pdbx_description
1 polymer ?
#
loop_
_entity_poly.entity_id
_entity_poly.type
_entity_poly.pdbx_seq_one_letter_code
_entity_poly.pdbx_strand_id
1 'polypeptide(L)'
;MWHCNQSVTIEGKDAVNLVDNSEYYFLDVRTMGEHADGAIPNTDCIPLQEIGQRISELNDHKNKKIIVYCRSGNRSGKATKILKENGFDAVNLIGGMNSWKGDIVSN
;
A
#
# COMPACT_ATOMS: atom_id res chain seq x y z
N MET A 1 -16.75 -16.27 13.88
CA MET A 1 -16.20 -16.06 13.61
C MET A 1 -15.87 -15.83 13.25
N TRP A 2 -15.64 -15.64 13.21
CA TRP A 2 -14.95 -15.21 12.84
C TRP A 2 -14.19 -14.99 12.44
N HIS A 3 -13.95 -14.76 12.29
CA HIS A 3 -13.07 -14.41 11.91
C HIS A 3 -12.39 -14.21 11.51
N CYS A 4 -12.21 -14.33 11.36
CA CYS A 4 -11.48 -14.01 11.18
C CYS A 4 -10.61 -13.89 10.77
N ASN A 5 -10.32 -14.10 10.77
CA ASN A 5 -9.15 -13.91 10.35
C ASN A 5 -8.91 -13.51 9.03
N GLN A 6 -9.20 -12.51 8.68
CA GLN A 6 -8.95 -11.99 7.45
C GLN A 6 -7.53 -11.73 7.27
N SER A 7 -6.97 -12.08 6.13
CA SER A 7 -5.63 -11.72 5.80
C SER A 7 -5.54 -10.24 5.66
N VAL A 8 -4.54 -9.64 6.32
CA VAL A 8 -4.27 -8.23 6.17
C VAL A 8 -2.96 -8.01 5.42
N THR A 9 -2.47 -9.07 4.76
CA THR A 9 -1.20 -9.02 4.03
C THR A 9 -1.34 -9.65 2.65
N ILE A 10 -0.44 -9.26 1.74
CA ILE A 10 -0.34 -9.86 0.42
C ILE A 10 1.14 -10.00 0.10
N GLU A 11 1.51 -11.08 -0.61
CA GLU A 11 2.90 -11.29 -1.01
C GLU A 11 3.20 -10.62 -2.33
N GLY A 12 4.46 -10.26 -2.52
CA GLY A 12 4.87 -9.58 -3.76
C GLY A 12 4.57 -10.38 -5.01
N LYS A 13 4.72 -11.70 -4.96
CA LYS A 13 4.46 -12.56 -6.12
C LYS A 13 3.01 -12.49 -6.59
N ASP A 14 2.09 -12.21 -5.66
CA ASP A 14 0.68 -12.07 -6.00
C ASP A 14 0.36 -10.63 -6.38
N ALA A 15 0.96 -9.67 -5.68
CA ALA A 15 0.68 -8.27 -5.91
C ALA A 15 1.20 -7.79 -7.27
N VAL A 16 2.29 -8.38 -7.78
CA VAL A 16 2.88 -7.94 -9.04
C VAL A 16 1.88 -8.04 -10.19
N ASN A 17 0.94 -8.96 -10.12
CA ASN A 17 -0.06 -9.14 -11.17
C ASN A 17 -1.22 -8.16 -11.04
N LEU A 18 -1.23 -7.33 -10.00
CA LEU A 18 -2.36 -6.44 -9.72
C LEU A 18 -2.05 -4.97 -10.02
N VAL A 19 -0.82 -4.67 -10.43
CA VAL A 19 -0.39 -3.27 -10.61
C VAL A 19 -1.29 -2.53 -11.60
N ASP A 20 -1.69 -3.20 -12.69
CA ASP A 20 -2.52 -2.55 -13.70
C ASP A 20 -4.01 -2.89 -13.58
N ASN A 21 -4.39 -3.53 -12.46
CA ASN A 21 -5.78 -3.90 -12.25
C ASN A 21 -6.52 -2.74 -11.58
N SER A 22 -7.54 -2.22 -12.25
CA SER A 22 -8.25 -1.02 -11.77
C SER A 22 -9.03 -1.23 -10.48
N GLU A 23 -9.20 -2.46 -10.03
CA GLU A 23 -9.87 -2.75 -8.77
C GLU A 23 -8.92 -2.63 -7.57
N TYR A 24 -7.64 -2.39 -7.83
CA TYR A 24 -6.63 -2.26 -6.80
C TYR A 24 -5.95 -0.91 -6.89
N TYR A 25 -5.51 -0.41 -5.75
CA TYR A 25 -4.81 0.86 -5.67
C TYR A 25 -3.59 0.66 -4.77
N PHE A 26 -2.41 0.97 -5.29
CA PHE A 26 -1.17 0.82 -4.54
C PHE A 26 -0.80 2.14 -3.89
N LEU A 27 -0.46 2.10 -2.61
CA LEU A 27 -0.10 3.31 -1.86
C LEU A 27 1.27 3.11 -1.21
N ASP A 28 2.20 4.00 -1.53
CA ASP A 28 3.53 4.03 -0.93
C ASP A 28 3.48 4.92 0.31
N VAL A 29 3.88 4.38 1.46
CA VAL A 29 3.88 5.15 2.70
C VAL A 29 5.30 5.45 3.20
N ARG A 30 6.28 5.35 2.30
CA ARG A 30 7.65 5.79 2.56
C ARG A 30 7.72 7.30 2.47
N THR A 31 8.92 7.85 2.56
CA THR A 31 9.10 9.29 2.34
C THR A 31 8.98 9.62 0.85
N MET A 32 8.72 10.89 0.55
CA MET A 32 8.65 11.34 -0.84
C MET A 32 9.98 11.11 -1.56
N GLY A 33 11.10 11.29 -0.85
CA GLY A 33 12.42 11.04 -1.43
C GLY A 33 12.63 9.58 -1.81
N GLU A 34 12.19 8.66 -0.96
CA GLU A 34 12.28 7.23 -1.28
C GLU A 34 11.42 6.91 -2.50
N HIS A 35 10.24 7.50 -2.57
CA HIS A 35 9.33 7.28 -3.69
C HIS A 35 9.96 7.77 -5.00
N ALA A 36 10.60 8.93 -4.97
CA ALA A 36 11.24 9.49 -6.15
C ALA A 36 12.43 8.63 -6.61
N ASP A 37 13.14 8.03 -5.67
CA ASP A 37 14.30 7.19 -5.99
C ASP A 37 13.92 5.87 -6.66
N GLY A 38 12.72 5.37 -6.39
CA GLY A 38 12.26 4.14 -7.01
C GLY A 38 10.97 3.68 -6.38
N ALA A 39 9.95 3.47 -7.21
CA ALA A 39 8.62 3.10 -6.73
C ALA A 39 7.96 2.11 -7.69
N ILE A 40 6.96 1.39 -7.18
CA ILE A 40 6.10 0.57 -8.03
C ILE A 40 5.38 1.52 -8.99
N PRO A 41 5.30 1.19 -10.29
CA PRO A 41 4.68 2.10 -11.26
C PRO A 41 3.24 2.46 -10.91
N ASN A 42 2.85 3.69 -11.22
CA ASN A 42 1.48 4.18 -11.09
C ASN A 42 0.98 4.17 -9.64
N THR A 43 1.86 4.47 -8.70
CA THR A 43 1.47 4.53 -7.30
C THR A 43 1.65 5.93 -6.76
N ASP A 44 0.82 6.27 -5.78
CA ASP A 44 0.91 7.56 -5.10
C ASP A 44 1.67 7.37 -3.79
N CYS A 45 2.13 8.47 -3.21
CA CYS A 45 2.89 8.43 -1.97
C CYS A 45 2.25 9.36 -0.93
N ILE A 46 1.92 8.79 0.22
CA ILE A 46 1.54 9.56 1.40
C ILE A 46 2.35 8.99 2.55
N PRO A 47 3.37 9.71 3.03
CA PRO A 47 4.22 9.19 4.12
C PRO A 47 3.39 8.79 5.34
N LEU A 48 3.84 7.77 6.03
CA LEU A 48 3.09 7.22 7.17
C LEU A 48 2.66 8.30 8.17
N GLN A 49 3.54 9.24 8.48
CA GLN A 49 3.24 10.27 9.47
C GLN A 49 2.10 11.19 9.04
N GLU A 50 1.78 11.23 7.76
CA GLU A 50 0.77 12.12 7.21
C GLU A 50 -0.55 11.42 6.88
N ILE A 51 -0.59 10.10 7.03
CA ILE A 51 -1.77 9.31 6.63
C ILE A 51 -3.04 9.83 7.33
N GLY A 52 -2.96 10.03 8.65
CA GLY A 52 -4.14 10.44 9.40
C GLY A 52 -4.68 11.78 8.96
N GLN A 53 -3.79 12.73 8.67
CA GLN A 53 -4.22 14.08 8.26
C GLN A 53 -4.71 14.11 6.80
N ARG A 54 -4.24 13.18 5.99
CA ARG A 54 -4.52 13.19 4.56
C ARG A 54 -5.44 12.06 4.12
N ILE A 55 -6.09 11.41 5.08
CA ILE A 55 -6.89 10.22 4.77
C ILE A 55 -8.02 10.51 3.79
N SER A 56 -8.56 11.74 3.81
CA SER A 56 -9.64 12.10 2.89
C SER A 56 -9.19 12.09 1.43
N GLU A 57 -7.89 12.20 1.17
CA GLU A 57 -7.38 12.12 -0.20
C GLU A 57 -7.60 10.74 -0.81
N LEU A 58 -7.89 9.73 0.02
CA LEU A 58 -8.10 8.36 -0.43
C LEU A 58 -9.57 8.01 -0.62
N ASN A 59 -10.47 8.96 -0.40
CA ASN A 59 -11.91 8.66 -0.47
C ASN A 59 -12.33 8.11 -1.83
N ASP A 60 -11.69 8.54 -2.91
CA ASP A 60 -12.02 8.05 -4.25
C ASP A 60 -11.66 6.59 -4.45
N HIS A 61 -10.90 6.01 -3.52
CA HIS A 61 -10.44 4.62 -3.62
C HIS A 61 -11.10 3.69 -2.60
N LYS A 62 -12.17 4.15 -1.94
CA LYS A 62 -12.83 3.34 -0.91
C LYS A 62 -13.46 2.07 -1.46
N ASN A 63 -13.80 2.05 -2.74
CA ASN A 63 -14.36 0.87 -3.38
C ASN A 63 -13.29 -0.05 -3.98
N LYS A 64 -12.02 0.25 -3.71
CA LYS A 64 -10.91 -0.56 -4.20
C LYS A 64 -10.18 -1.20 -3.05
N LYS A 65 -9.45 -2.28 -3.33
CA LYS A 65 -8.52 -2.82 -2.34
C LYS A 65 -7.22 -2.03 -2.42
N ILE A 66 -6.80 -1.49 -1.30
CA ILE A 66 -5.58 -0.68 -1.24
C ILE A 66 -4.43 -1.57 -0.79
N ILE A 67 -3.41 -1.68 -1.64
CA ILE A 67 -2.19 -2.41 -1.31
C ILE A 67 -1.17 -1.39 -0.84
N VAL A 68 -0.83 -1.46 0.45
CA VAL A 68 0.03 -0.48 1.10
C VAL A 68 1.43 -1.04 1.18
N TYR A 69 2.44 -0.25 0.78
CA TYR A 69 3.81 -0.75 0.81
C TYR A 69 4.79 0.29 1.34
N CYS A 70 5.90 -0.24 1.85
CA CYS A 70 7.06 0.56 2.24
C CYS A 70 8.31 -0.23 1.84
N ARG A 71 9.43 -0.02 2.51
CA ARG A 71 10.66 -0.74 2.17
C ARG A 71 10.60 -2.21 2.61
N SER A 72 10.17 -2.47 3.85
CA SER A 72 10.23 -3.80 4.43
C SER A 72 8.88 -4.36 4.88
N GLY A 73 7.84 -3.53 4.91
CA GLY A 73 6.52 -3.93 5.39
C GLY A 73 6.18 -3.39 6.77
N ASN A 74 7.11 -2.74 7.44
CA ASN A 74 6.93 -2.26 8.81
C ASN A 74 6.06 -1.01 8.89
N ARG A 75 6.45 0.04 8.16
CA ARG A 75 5.66 1.28 8.11
C ARG A 75 4.31 1.02 7.46
N SER A 76 4.28 0.20 6.41
CA SER A 76 3.04 -0.10 5.71
C SER A 76 2.09 -0.94 6.56
N GLY A 77 2.61 -1.76 7.47
CA GLY A 77 1.77 -2.48 8.41
C GLY A 77 1.00 -1.53 9.31
N LYS A 78 1.68 -0.47 9.78
CA LYS A 78 1.02 0.54 10.62
C LYS A 78 0.00 1.34 9.82
N ALA A 79 0.35 1.71 8.59
CA ALA A 79 -0.57 2.46 7.73
C ALA A 79 -1.79 1.62 7.38
N THR A 80 -1.61 0.33 7.12
CA THR A 80 -2.71 -0.58 6.83
C THR A 80 -3.72 -0.58 7.98
N LYS A 81 -3.23 -0.63 9.20
CA LYS A 81 -4.11 -0.63 10.37
C LYS A 81 -4.91 0.67 10.45
N ILE A 82 -4.25 1.80 10.23
CA ILE A 82 -4.94 3.09 10.25
C ILE A 82 -6.03 3.14 9.18
N LEU A 83 -5.73 2.68 7.98
CA LEU A 83 -6.69 2.68 6.89
C LEU A 83 -7.88 1.78 7.20
N LYS A 84 -7.64 0.60 7.73
CA LYS A 84 -8.74 -0.31 8.08
C LYS A 84 -9.63 0.29 9.16
N GLU A 85 -9.03 0.97 10.12
CA GLU A 85 -9.80 1.64 11.18
C GLU A 85 -10.66 2.78 10.64
N ASN A 86 -10.33 3.28 9.46
CA ASN A 86 -11.09 4.35 8.82
C ASN A 86 -11.98 3.86 7.67
N GLY A 87 -12.24 2.56 7.62
CA GLY A 87 -13.21 2.00 6.68
C GLY A 87 -12.67 1.63 5.31
N PHE A 88 -11.36 1.61 5.14
CA PHE A 88 -10.75 1.22 3.87
C PHE A 88 -10.44 -0.27 3.87
N ASP A 89 -10.53 -0.88 2.69
CA ASP A 89 -10.14 -2.28 2.48
C ASP A 89 -8.66 -2.28 2.11
N ALA A 90 -7.79 -2.44 3.11
CA ALA A 90 -6.35 -2.30 2.92
C ALA A 90 -5.62 -3.58 3.33
N VAL A 91 -4.53 -3.87 2.62
CA VAL A 91 -3.64 -4.98 2.94
C VAL A 91 -2.20 -4.49 2.86
N ASN A 92 -1.33 -5.12 3.65
CA ASN A 92 0.09 -4.78 3.71
C ASN A 92 0.90 -5.67 2.76
N LEU A 93 1.71 -5.06 1.90
CA LEU A 93 2.60 -5.81 1.01
C LEU A 93 3.78 -6.33 1.83
N ILE A 94 3.79 -7.62 2.08
CA ILE A 94 4.84 -8.26 2.87
C ILE A 94 6.19 -8.08 2.19
N GLY A 95 7.18 -7.68 2.97
CA GLY A 95 8.53 -7.48 2.46
C GLY A 95 8.72 -6.21 1.66
N GLY A 96 7.63 -5.55 1.28
CA GLY A 96 7.69 -4.27 0.61
C GLY A 96 8.61 -4.26 -0.60
N MET A 97 9.31 -3.15 -0.78
CA MET A 97 10.24 -3.02 -1.91
C MET A 97 11.39 -4.01 -1.86
N ASN A 98 11.78 -4.44 -0.65
CA ASN A 98 12.89 -5.41 -0.53
C ASN A 98 12.58 -6.73 -1.22
N SER A 99 11.32 -7.12 -1.30
CA SER A 99 10.91 -8.38 -1.91
C SER A 99 10.21 -8.20 -3.25
N TRP A 100 10.07 -6.97 -3.72
CA TRP A 100 9.34 -6.68 -4.95
C TRP A 100 10.13 -7.17 -6.16
N LYS A 101 9.47 -7.90 -7.06
CA LYS A 101 10.08 -8.46 -8.25
C LYS A 101 9.54 -7.85 -9.54
N GLY A 102 8.62 -6.91 -9.43
CA GLY A 102 8.06 -6.25 -10.61
C GLY A 102 8.86 -5.04 -11.02
N ASP A 103 8.31 -4.27 -11.95
CA ASP A 103 8.95 -3.06 -12.45
C ASP A 103 9.07 -2.00 -11.36
N ILE A 104 10.07 -1.16 -11.50
CA ILE A 104 10.31 -0.02 -10.62
C ILE A 104 10.58 1.18 -11.50
N VAL A 105 9.96 2.31 -11.16
CA VAL A 105 10.19 3.57 -11.87
C VAL A 105 10.79 4.59 -10.92
N SER A 106 11.61 5.48 -11.46
CA SER A 106 12.19 6.57 -10.67
C SER A 106 11.91 7.90 -11.38
N ASN A 107 11.84 8.95 -10.57
CA ASN A 107 11.57 10.31 -11.11
C ASN A 107 12.83 11.12 -11.24
#